data_02cfaeea666d882f365dd81aceb1a5ba
#
_entry.id   02cfaeea666d882f365dd81aceb1a5ba
#
_cell.length_a   1.000
_cell.length_b   1.000
_cell.length_c   1.000
_cell.angle_alpha   90.00
_cell.angle_beta   90.00
_cell.angle_gamma   90.00
#
_symmetry.space_group_name_H-M   'P 1'
#
loop_
_entity.id
_entity.type
_entity.pdbx_description
1 polymer ?
#
loop_
_entity_poly.entity_id
_entity_poly.type
_entity_poly.pdbx_seq_one_letter_code
_entity_poly.pdbx_strand_id
1 'polypeptide(L)'
;MSNKAYPYIPNSAPQIKKEMMEFVNVKDEMELYEEIPEHLRYQGLLDLPSALGDEQSVRRHVNRILAKNKTAEEYSMFLGGGCAYHYTPAVCDEIAGRGELISCYGQGAYSDHGKNQIFFEAQTMICMLLGMEFTAQTCHDGAQAAATAVSMANRITGRKKILLPANMNPQILSTVKNYCYSVQEEQRLDLVMVNYDSKTGMVDLEDLKSKLDDTVAGVYLENPNYLGQLEADAPQIGQLAKAAGAEFIVNANPLSLGVIEAPANYGATIAICDLHDLGCHLSSGGSQSGIIATPDDMKHMSETKDLAFGMVDTIKEGEYGFTLNLYERTHYAIREKGKEFTGTQSNYWFNYAATYLTLLGPEGTKEVADTIMT
;
A
#
# COMPACT_ATOMS: atom_id res chain seq x y z
N MET A 1 39.50 -7.75 21.29
CA MET A 1 38.78 -7.95 20.02
C MET A 1 38.62 -9.43 19.76
N SER A 2 37.47 -9.88 19.32
CA SER A 2 37.24 -11.29 19.01
C SER A 2 38.03 -11.67 17.76
N ASN A 3 38.86 -12.73 17.85
CA ASN A 3 39.58 -13.32 16.69
C ASN A 3 38.62 -14.15 15.78
N LYS A 4 37.32 -14.01 15.96
CA LYS A 4 36.31 -14.78 15.23
C LYS A 4 36.01 -14.13 13.89
N ALA A 5 36.29 -14.82 12.79
CA ALA A 5 35.81 -14.43 11.49
C ALA A 5 34.30 -14.81 11.34
N TYR A 6 33.50 -13.91 10.78
CA TYR A 6 32.08 -14.16 10.54
C TYR A 6 31.87 -14.51 9.06
N PRO A 7 31.22 -15.64 8.73
CA PRO A 7 31.13 -16.12 7.35
C PRO A 7 30.47 -15.13 6.38
N TYR A 8 29.54 -14.32 6.86
CA TYR A 8 28.82 -13.34 6.07
C TYR A 8 29.40 -11.92 6.11
N ILE A 9 30.53 -11.74 6.79
CA ILE A 9 31.26 -10.46 6.86
C ILE A 9 32.71 -10.75 6.42
N PRO A 10 33.02 -10.70 5.11
CA PRO A 10 34.30 -11.13 4.55
C PRO A 10 35.49 -10.42 5.19
N ASN A 11 35.36 -9.13 5.49
CA ASN A 11 36.39 -8.30 6.12
C ASN A 11 36.51 -8.50 7.63
N SER A 12 35.76 -9.41 8.23
CA SER A 12 35.89 -9.72 9.67
C SER A 12 37.07 -10.60 10.02
N ALA A 13 37.67 -11.27 9.03
CA ALA A 13 38.94 -12.03 9.23
C ALA A 13 40.06 -11.04 9.52
N PRO A 14 40.81 -11.20 10.64
CA PRO A 14 41.80 -10.20 11.07
C PRO A 14 42.86 -9.87 10.02
N GLN A 15 43.31 -10.86 9.27
CA GLN A 15 44.33 -10.68 8.22
C GLN A 15 43.76 -9.85 7.06
N ILE A 16 42.55 -10.16 6.58
CA ILE A 16 41.87 -9.44 5.49
C ILE A 16 41.60 -8.01 5.92
N LYS A 17 41.09 -7.80 7.15
CA LYS A 17 40.87 -6.46 7.70
C LYS A 17 42.16 -5.64 7.69
N LYS A 18 43.27 -6.22 8.12
CA LYS A 18 44.59 -5.56 8.12
C LYS A 18 45.01 -5.16 6.70
N GLU A 19 44.92 -6.07 5.73
CA GLU A 19 45.23 -5.79 4.33
C GLU A 19 44.36 -4.68 3.74
N MET A 20 43.08 -4.66 4.07
CA MET A 20 42.16 -3.59 3.65
C MET A 20 42.56 -2.25 4.26
N MET A 21 42.88 -2.20 5.55
CA MET A 21 43.34 -0.98 6.23
C MET A 21 44.65 -0.46 5.65
N GLU A 22 45.58 -1.35 5.37
CA GLU A 22 46.86 -1.00 4.71
C GLU A 22 46.61 -0.44 3.29
N PHE A 23 45.69 -1.04 2.53
CA PHE A 23 45.33 -0.59 1.19
C PHE A 23 44.75 0.82 1.17
N VAL A 24 43.86 1.17 2.12
CA VAL A 24 43.28 2.51 2.24
C VAL A 24 44.16 3.46 3.07
N ASN A 25 45.34 3.03 3.51
CA ASN A 25 46.31 3.78 4.30
C ASN A 25 45.75 4.32 5.63
N VAL A 26 45.00 3.48 6.35
CA VAL A 26 44.37 3.79 7.65
C VAL A 26 45.01 2.90 8.71
N LYS A 27 45.41 3.45 9.85
CA LYS A 27 46.01 2.69 10.97
C LYS A 27 44.99 2.14 11.94
N ASP A 28 43.92 2.87 12.12
CA ASP A 28 42.77 2.52 12.96
C ASP A 28 41.47 2.73 12.19
N GLU A 29 40.49 1.83 12.36
CA GLU A 29 39.21 1.94 11.70
C GLU A 29 38.44 3.21 12.10
N MET A 30 38.73 3.78 13.26
CA MET A 30 38.11 5.04 13.72
C MET A 30 38.55 6.26 12.90
N GLU A 31 39.68 6.18 12.19
CA GLU A 31 40.12 7.24 11.27
C GLU A 31 39.13 7.42 10.11
N LEU A 32 38.41 6.35 9.73
CA LEU A 32 37.33 6.43 8.71
C LEU A 32 36.13 7.27 9.16
N TYR A 33 36.04 7.57 10.42
CA TYR A 33 34.94 8.33 11.04
C TYR A 33 35.37 9.74 11.50
N GLU A 34 36.55 10.23 11.07
CA GLU A 34 37.07 11.54 11.48
C GLU A 34 36.12 12.72 11.15
N GLU A 35 35.29 12.58 10.09
CA GLU A 35 34.28 13.58 9.74
C GLU A 35 33.16 13.71 10.79
N ILE A 36 32.97 12.70 11.63
CA ILE A 36 32.00 12.75 12.72
C ILE A 36 32.64 13.48 13.91
N PRO A 37 32.08 14.58 14.42
CA PRO A 37 32.58 15.26 15.62
C PRO A 37 32.76 14.30 16.79
N GLU A 38 33.88 14.45 17.53
CA GLU A 38 34.24 13.52 18.61
C GLU A 38 33.13 13.35 19.66
N HIS A 39 32.43 14.43 20.01
CA HIS A 39 31.34 14.39 20.99
C HIS A 39 30.08 13.63 20.54
N LEU A 40 29.98 13.33 19.22
CA LEU A 40 28.89 12.51 18.66
C LEU A 40 29.34 11.05 18.46
N ARG A 41 30.62 10.73 18.62
CA ARG A 41 31.11 9.36 18.51
C ARG A 41 30.85 8.61 19.80
N TYR A 42 30.17 7.48 19.69
CA TYR A 42 30.00 6.60 20.84
C TYR A 42 31.34 5.95 21.23
N GLN A 43 31.70 6.09 22.50
CA GLN A 43 32.91 5.51 23.04
C GLN A 43 32.59 4.23 23.82
N GLY A 44 33.02 3.09 23.32
CA GLY A 44 32.88 1.80 23.98
C GLY A 44 31.98 0.81 23.25
N LEU A 45 31.52 -0.22 23.92
CA LEU A 45 30.58 -1.22 23.41
C LEU A 45 29.17 -0.84 23.82
N LEU A 46 28.22 -1.05 22.91
CA LEU A 46 26.80 -0.91 23.24
C LEU A 46 26.40 -1.91 24.33
N ASP A 47 25.58 -1.48 25.27
CA ASP A 47 25.00 -2.34 26.32
C ASP A 47 23.90 -3.22 25.72
N LEU A 48 24.31 -4.24 25.00
CA LEU A 48 23.42 -5.20 24.35
C LEU A 48 23.47 -6.54 25.06
N PRO A 49 22.34 -7.27 25.08
CA PRO A 49 22.33 -8.65 25.55
C PRO A 49 23.36 -9.52 24.80
N SER A 50 23.90 -10.51 25.47
CA SER A 50 24.79 -11.48 24.86
C SER A 50 24.10 -12.20 23.70
N ALA A 51 24.83 -12.40 22.60
CA ALA A 51 24.32 -13.12 21.45
C ALA A 51 23.95 -14.58 21.81
N LEU A 52 22.80 -15.03 21.31
CA LEU A 52 22.46 -16.44 21.31
C LEU A 52 23.25 -17.13 20.22
N GLY A 53 24.13 -18.06 20.59
CA GLY A 53 25.15 -18.60 19.70
C GLY A 53 24.68 -19.60 18.65
N ASP A 54 23.41 -20.04 18.71
CA ASP A 54 22.84 -21.05 17.81
C ASP A 54 21.38 -20.79 17.48
N GLU A 55 20.94 -21.31 16.33
CA GLU A 55 19.58 -21.14 15.82
C GLU A 55 18.53 -21.71 16.77
N GLN A 56 18.81 -22.86 17.40
CA GLN A 56 17.85 -23.49 18.30
C GLN A 56 17.56 -22.60 19.53
N SER A 57 18.61 -21.98 20.08
CA SER A 57 18.48 -21.06 21.21
C SER A 57 17.70 -19.80 20.83
N VAL A 58 17.93 -19.24 19.63
CA VAL A 58 17.16 -18.11 19.09
C VAL A 58 15.70 -18.52 18.95
N ARG A 59 15.41 -19.64 18.30
CA ARG A 59 14.04 -20.15 18.07
C ARG A 59 13.31 -20.37 19.40
N ARG A 60 13.95 -20.99 20.39
CA ARG A 60 13.35 -21.18 21.74
C ARG A 60 13.06 -19.84 22.42
N HIS A 61 13.99 -18.90 22.33
CA HIS A 61 13.83 -17.59 22.93
C HIS A 61 12.63 -16.83 22.33
N VAL A 62 12.56 -16.75 20.99
CA VAL A 62 11.48 -16.10 20.26
C VAL A 62 10.14 -16.78 20.53
N ASN A 63 10.06 -18.11 20.42
CA ASN A 63 8.82 -18.86 20.68
C ASN A 63 8.30 -18.65 22.10
N ARG A 64 9.20 -18.56 23.10
CA ARG A 64 8.80 -18.28 24.50
C ARG A 64 8.18 -16.89 24.64
N ILE A 65 8.65 -15.91 23.87
CA ILE A 65 8.08 -14.56 23.87
C ILE A 65 6.72 -14.59 23.16
N LEU A 66 6.66 -15.18 21.97
CA LEU A 66 5.45 -15.28 21.15
C LEU A 66 4.33 -16.08 21.81
N ALA A 67 4.65 -17.10 22.61
CA ALA A 67 3.67 -17.90 23.35
C ALA A 67 2.86 -17.09 24.40
N LYS A 68 3.21 -15.83 24.64
CA LYS A 68 2.41 -14.93 25.47
C LYS A 68 1.26 -14.25 24.68
N ASN A 69 1.31 -14.28 23.36
CA ASN A 69 0.25 -13.77 22.51
C ASN A 69 -0.98 -14.67 22.57
N LYS A 70 -2.13 -14.07 22.37
CA LYS A 70 -3.40 -14.75 22.12
C LYS A 70 -3.71 -14.59 20.64
N THR A 71 -3.98 -15.69 19.96
CA THR A 71 -4.13 -15.71 18.50
C THR A 71 -5.56 -16.00 18.08
N ALA A 72 -5.88 -15.69 16.84
CA ALA A 72 -7.18 -16.01 16.25
C ALA A 72 -7.43 -17.53 16.08
N GLU A 73 -6.38 -18.35 16.15
CA GLU A 73 -6.50 -19.81 16.17
C GLU A 73 -7.10 -20.34 17.49
N GLU A 74 -6.87 -19.59 18.58
CA GLU A 74 -7.33 -19.99 19.92
C GLU A 74 -8.57 -19.23 20.40
N TYR A 75 -8.78 -18.02 19.88
CA TYR A 75 -9.81 -17.09 20.36
C TYR A 75 -10.52 -16.39 19.20
N SER A 76 -11.81 -16.13 19.36
CA SER A 76 -12.52 -15.20 18.48
C SER A 76 -12.02 -13.78 18.75
N MET A 77 -11.59 -13.11 17.69
CA MET A 77 -10.96 -11.78 17.78
C MET A 77 -11.96 -10.69 17.41
N PHE A 78 -12.18 -9.75 18.32
CA PHE A 78 -13.05 -8.59 18.13
C PHE A 78 -12.29 -7.25 18.25
N LEU A 79 -10.99 -7.26 17.96
CA LEU A 79 -10.15 -6.08 18.17
C LEU A 79 -10.36 -5.01 17.08
N GLY A 80 -10.68 -5.40 15.86
CA GLY A 80 -10.85 -4.47 14.76
C GLY A 80 -9.56 -3.71 14.41
N GLY A 81 -9.69 -2.41 14.15
CA GLY A 81 -8.54 -1.54 13.87
C GLY A 81 -8.15 -1.46 12.39
N GLY A 82 -8.98 -1.98 11.49
CA GLY A 82 -8.75 -1.90 10.04
C GLY A 82 -7.82 -3.00 9.48
N CYS A 83 -7.47 -4.00 10.30
CA CYS A 83 -6.71 -5.16 9.87
C CYS A 83 -7.37 -6.42 10.45
N ALA A 84 -8.06 -7.16 9.61
CA ALA A 84 -8.86 -8.32 10.01
C ALA A 84 -8.14 -9.63 9.71
N TYR A 85 -8.31 -10.61 10.61
CA TYR A 85 -7.82 -11.97 10.35
C TYR A 85 -8.62 -12.61 9.22
N HIS A 86 -7.91 -13.22 8.29
CA HIS A 86 -8.45 -14.06 7.25
C HIS A 86 -7.51 -15.24 7.00
N TYR A 87 -8.02 -16.29 6.38
CA TYR A 87 -7.22 -17.47 6.07
C TYR A 87 -6.32 -17.19 4.85
N THR A 88 -5.02 -17.42 5.00
CA THR A 88 -4.06 -17.37 3.90
C THR A 88 -3.79 -18.78 3.38
N PRO A 89 -4.20 -19.13 2.15
CA PRO A 89 -3.92 -20.44 1.57
C PRO A 89 -2.40 -20.67 1.40
N ALA A 90 -1.94 -21.88 1.71
CA ALA A 90 -0.51 -22.23 1.63
C ALA A 90 0.10 -22.00 0.24
N VAL A 91 -0.70 -22.08 -0.84
CA VAL A 91 -0.24 -21.81 -2.20
C VAL A 91 0.18 -20.36 -2.39
N CYS A 92 -0.38 -19.42 -1.63
CA CYS A 92 0.04 -18.00 -1.69
C CYS A 92 1.49 -17.85 -1.23
N ASP A 93 1.86 -18.50 -0.13
CA ASP A 93 3.23 -18.50 0.38
C ASP A 93 4.19 -19.24 -0.58
N GLU A 94 3.75 -20.37 -1.13
CA GLU A 94 4.55 -21.18 -2.06
C GLU A 94 4.89 -20.39 -3.33
N ILE A 95 3.92 -19.73 -3.93
CA ILE A 95 4.14 -18.93 -5.15
C ILE A 95 4.95 -17.68 -4.83
N ALA A 96 4.56 -16.91 -3.82
CA ALA A 96 5.25 -15.67 -3.46
C ALA A 96 6.70 -15.92 -2.96
N GLY A 97 6.96 -17.09 -2.37
CA GLY A 97 8.29 -17.49 -1.89
C GLY A 97 9.27 -17.93 -2.98
N ARG A 98 8.85 -18.02 -4.25
CA ARG A 98 9.73 -18.40 -5.34
C ARG A 98 10.78 -17.35 -5.62
N GLY A 99 12.02 -17.78 -5.89
CA GLY A 99 13.16 -16.90 -6.09
C GLY A 99 12.96 -15.84 -7.18
N GLU A 100 12.25 -16.20 -8.25
CA GLU A 100 11.91 -15.31 -9.37
C GLU A 100 10.88 -14.24 -9.01
N LEU A 101 10.13 -14.39 -7.91
CA LEU A 101 9.05 -13.48 -7.50
C LEU A 101 9.36 -12.67 -6.24
N ILE A 102 10.43 -12.97 -5.53
CA ILE A 102 10.74 -12.35 -4.23
C ILE A 102 11.03 -10.85 -4.33
N SER A 103 11.47 -10.33 -5.47
CA SER A 103 11.80 -8.92 -5.61
C SER A 103 10.57 -8.06 -5.91
N CYS A 104 10.43 -6.92 -5.22
CA CYS A 104 9.44 -5.90 -5.54
C CYS A 104 9.84 -5.03 -6.73
N TYR A 105 11.09 -5.09 -7.18
CA TYR A 105 11.56 -4.33 -8.32
C TYR A 105 10.97 -4.86 -9.62
N GLY A 106 10.16 -4.04 -10.27
CA GLY A 106 9.61 -4.27 -11.61
C GLY A 106 10.18 -3.31 -12.65
N GLN A 107 11.23 -2.57 -12.30
CA GLN A 107 11.76 -1.49 -13.12
C GLN A 107 13.08 -1.85 -13.78
N GLY A 108 13.18 -1.52 -15.07
CA GLY A 108 14.41 -1.56 -15.81
C GLY A 108 14.67 -2.83 -16.63
N ALA A 109 15.49 -2.66 -17.65
CA ALA A 109 15.81 -3.68 -18.64
C ALA A 109 16.74 -4.80 -18.13
N TYR A 110 17.13 -4.75 -16.87
CA TYR A 110 18.16 -5.62 -16.29
C TYR A 110 17.62 -6.58 -15.21
N SER A 111 16.33 -6.58 -14.93
CA SER A 111 15.77 -7.47 -13.90
C SER A 111 14.48 -8.15 -14.34
N ASP A 112 14.28 -9.28 -13.86
CA ASP A 112 13.12 -10.19 -13.75
C ASP A 112 11.83 -9.80 -14.47
N HIS A 113 11.88 -9.57 -15.79
CA HIS A 113 10.73 -9.18 -16.59
C HIS A 113 9.60 -10.21 -16.58
N GLY A 114 9.91 -11.50 -16.29
CA GLY A 114 8.91 -12.56 -16.24
C GLY A 114 7.79 -12.31 -15.23
N LYS A 115 8.07 -11.59 -14.13
CA LYS A 115 7.04 -11.23 -13.14
C LYS A 115 6.10 -10.12 -13.59
N ASN A 116 6.40 -9.37 -14.65
CA ASN A 116 5.52 -8.33 -15.15
C ASN A 116 4.15 -8.89 -15.57
N GLN A 117 4.10 -10.15 -16.02
CA GLN A 117 2.84 -10.81 -16.37
C GLN A 117 1.95 -11.01 -15.14
N ILE A 118 2.47 -11.57 -14.04
CA ILE A 118 1.66 -11.79 -12.84
C ILE A 118 1.18 -10.46 -12.25
N PHE A 119 1.99 -9.42 -12.33
CA PHE A 119 1.60 -8.08 -11.88
C PHE A 119 0.50 -7.47 -12.76
N PHE A 120 0.60 -7.62 -14.08
CA PHE A 120 -0.46 -7.22 -15.01
C PHE A 120 -1.77 -7.97 -14.74
N GLU A 121 -1.70 -9.28 -14.54
CA GLU A 121 -2.87 -10.11 -14.22
C GLU A 121 -3.50 -9.70 -12.88
N ALA A 122 -2.67 -9.43 -11.85
CA ALA A 122 -3.15 -8.91 -10.56
C ALA A 122 -3.88 -7.57 -10.73
N GLN A 123 -3.28 -6.62 -11.45
CA GLN A 123 -3.92 -5.33 -11.74
C GLN A 123 -5.26 -5.51 -12.45
N THR A 124 -5.33 -6.40 -13.42
CA THR A 124 -6.57 -6.69 -14.16
C THR A 124 -7.66 -7.23 -13.24
N MET A 125 -7.35 -8.23 -12.41
CA MET A 125 -8.32 -8.81 -11.48
C MET A 125 -8.81 -7.79 -10.44
N ILE A 126 -7.92 -6.95 -9.94
CA ILE A 126 -8.27 -5.90 -8.98
C ILE A 126 -9.15 -4.83 -9.65
N CYS A 127 -8.82 -4.41 -10.87
CA CYS A 127 -9.68 -3.50 -11.64
C CYS A 127 -11.08 -4.09 -11.87
N MET A 128 -11.16 -5.38 -12.19
CA MET A 128 -12.46 -6.07 -12.34
C MET A 128 -13.29 -6.04 -11.04
N LEU A 129 -12.67 -6.27 -9.88
CA LEU A 129 -13.35 -6.19 -8.59
C LEU A 129 -13.87 -4.77 -8.30
N LEU A 130 -13.07 -3.75 -8.58
CA LEU A 130 -13.41 -2.35 -8.33
C LEU A 130 -14.34 -1.75 -9.40
N GLY A 131 -14.55 -2.45 -10.52
CA GLY A 131 -15.27 -1.95 -11.69
C GLY A 131 -14.51 -0.85 -12.44
N MET A 132 -13.21 -0.72 -12.21
CA MET A 132 -12.33 0.29 -12.81
C MET A 132 -11.57 -0.29 -14.00
N GLU A 133 -10.99 0.59 -14.82
CA GLU A 133 -10.30 0.21 -16.06
C GLU A 133 -8.78 0.28 -15.95
N PHE A 134 -8.27 1.03 -14.99
CA PHE A 134 -6.84 1.27 -14.83
C PHE A 134 -6.41 1.25 -13.36
N THR A 135 -5.25 0.68 -13.08
CA THR A 135 -4.48 0.88 -11.85
C THR A 135 -2.99 0.89 -12.15
N ALA A 136 -2.26 1.71 -11.42
CA ALA A 136 -0.80 1.76 -11.47
C ALA A 136 -0.17 0.71 -10.52
N GLN A 137 1.13 0.80 -10.31
CA GLN A 137 1.84 0.05 -9.29
C GLN A 137 1.31 0.40 -7.89
N THR A 138 1.58 -0.47 -6.93
CA THR A 138 1.05 -0.34 -5.56
C THR A 138 1.61 0.85 -4.79
N CYS A 139 0.80 1.38 -3.89
CA CYS A 139 1.26 2.19 -2.76
C CYS A 139 1.85 1.29 -1.66
N HIS A 140 2.46 1.87 -0.62
CA HIS A 140 2.94 1.08 0.52
C HIS A 140 1.79 0.43 1.28
N ASP A 141 0.68 1.15 1.45
CA ASP A 141 -0.51 0.67 2.14
C ASP A 141 -1.78 1.42 1.68
N GLY A 142 -2.94 0.97 2.15
CA GLY A 142 -4.23 1.59 1.86
C GLY A 142 -4.35 3.01 2.41
N ALA A 143 -3.67 3.35 3.50
CA ALA A 143 -3.68 4.70 4.05
C ALA A 143 -2.92 5.68 3.14
N GLN A 144 -1.79 5.26 2.58
CA GLN A 144 -1.10 6.05 1.56
C GLN A 144 -1.94 6.15 0.28
N ALA A 145 -2.61 5.08 -0.13
CA ALA A 145 -3.51 5.12 -1.30
C ALA A 145 -4.61 6.17 -1.10
N ALA A 146 -5.23 6.24 0.08
CA ALA A 146 -6.22 7.24 0.42
C ALA A 146 -5.66 8.68 0.36
N ALA A 147 -4.51 8.90 0.96
CA ALA A 147 -3.86 10.21 0.98
C ALA A 147 -3.45 10.66 -0.43
N THR A 148 -2.93 9.74 -1.24
CA THR A 148 -2.60 9.99 -2.65
C THR A 148 -3.86 10.31 -3.47
N ALA A 149 -4.95 9.54 -3.30
CA ALA A 149 -6.22 9.77 -3.99
C ALA A 149 -6.80 11.17 -3.67
N VAL A 150 -6.72 11.60 -2.42
CA VAL A 150 -7.10 12.97 -2.01
C VAL A 150 -6.23 14.02 -2.70
N SER A 151 -4.93 13.80 -2.77
CA SER A 151 -4.02 14.69 -3.50
C SER A 151 -4.29 14.71 -5.01
N MET A 152 -4.66 13.56 -5.60
CA MET A 152 -5.10 13.46 -6.99
C MET A 152 -6.35 14.30 -7.24
N ALA A 153 -7.38 14.21 -6.38
CA ALA A 153 -8.59 14.99 -6.50
C ALA A 153 -8.31 16.51 -6.51
N ASN A 154 -7.40 16.97 -5.66
CA ASN A 154 -6.92 18.35 -5.67
C ASN A 154 -6.31 18.73 -7.01
N ARG A 155 -5.38 17.94 -7.54
CA ARG A 155 -4.69 18.25 -8.81
C ARG A 155 -5.62 18.18 -10.01
N ILE A 156 -6.53 17.19 -10.03
CA ILE A 156 -7.50 16.99 -11.11
C ILE A 156 -8.49 18.17 -11.21
N THR A 157 -8.98 18.66 -10.07
CA THR A 157 -10.01 19.70 -10.03
C THR A 157 -9.44 21.11 -9.89
N GLY A 158 -8.20 21.24 -9.43
CA GLY A 158 -7.58 22.52 -9.06
C GLY A 158 -8.18 23.14 -7.78
N ARG A 159 -9.01 22.39 -7.04
CA ARG A 159 -9.71 22.82 -5.82
C ARG A 159 -9.03 22.26 -4.58
N LYS A 160 -9.31 22.79 -3.39
CA LYS A 160 -8.60 22.42 -2.16
C LYS A 160 -9.45 21.76 -1.09
N LYS A 161 -10.77 21.91 -1.14
CA LYS A 161 -11.67 21.43 -0.11
C LYS A 161 -11.96 19.94 -0.32
N ILE A 162 -11.71 19.13 0.70
CA ILE A 162 -11.98 17.70 0.70
C ILE A 162 -12.98 17.37 1.80
N LEU A 163 -14.04 16.67 1.46
CA LEU A 163 -15.02 16.18 2.42
C LEU A 163 -14.66 14.77 2.87
N LEU A 164 -14.48 14.57 4.17
CA LEU A 164 -14.10 13.31 4.79
C LEU A 164 -15.16 12.90 5.82
N PRO A 165 -15.62 11.63 5.86
CA PRO A 165 -16.59 11.19 6.84
C PRO A 165 -15.94 11.04 8.23
N ALA A 166 -16.65 11.47 9.27
CA ALA A 166 -16.14 11.41 10.64
C ALA A 166 -16.04 9.97 11.21
N ASN A 167 -16.71 9.01 10.56
CA ASN A 167 -16.65 7.58 10.87
C ASN A 167 -15.60 6.81 10.08
N MET A 168 -14.69 7.50 9.39
CA MET A 168 -13.60 6.83 8.67
C MET A 168 -12.52 6.27 9.60
N ASN A 169 -11.71 5.35 9.07
CA ASN A 169 -10.58 4.77 9.80
C ASN A 169 -9.63 5.87 10.33
N PRO A 170 -9.38 5.94 11.65
CA PRO A 170 -8.57 7.00 12.25
C PRO A 170 -7.10 6.97 11.82
N GLN A 171 -6.55 5.81 11.43
CA GLN A 171 -5.18 5.70 10.91
C GLN A 171 -5.10 6.31 9.50
N ILE A 172 -6.09 5.99 8.65
CA ILE A 172 -6.21 6.59 7.32
C ILE A 172 -6.36 8.11 7.46
N LEU A 173 -7.25 8.57 8.33
CA LEU A 173 -7.44 10.01 8.59
C LEU A 173 -6.14 10.70 9.03
N SER A 174 -5.36 10.06 9.90
CA SER A 174 -4.07 10.59 10.36
C SER A 174 -3.08 10.73 9.20
N THR A 175 -3.01 9.74 8.32
CA THR A 175 -2.15 9.76 7.13
C THR A 175 -2.60 10.84 6.15
N VAL A 176 -3.89 10.93 5.86
CA VAL A 176 -4.47 11.99 5.00
C VAL A 176 -4.16 13.38 5.56
N LYS A 177 -4.35 13.60 6.86
CA LYS A 177 -4.00 14.87 7.50
C LYS A 177 -2.53 15.23 7.33
N ASN A 178 -1.64 14.26 7.48
CA ASN A 178 -0.21 14.46 7.32
C ASN A 178 0.16 14.83 5.86
N TYR A 179 -0.42 14.14 4.88
CA TYR A 179 -0.20 14.43 3.46
C TYR A 179 -0.76 15.78 3.02
N CYS A 180 -1.93 16.15 3.54
CA CYS A 180 -2.58 17.41 3.19
C CYS A 180 -1.98 18.62 3.91
N TYR A 181 -1.11 18.38 4.91
CA TYR A 181 -0.38 19.42 5.59
C TYR A 181 0.83 19.87 4.75
N SER A 182 0.98 21.18 4.57
CA SER A 182 2.19 21.77 4.01
C SER A 182 2.71 22.88 4.93
N VAL A 183 4.03 23.04 4.97
CA VAL A 183 4.65 24.19 5.67
C VAL A 183 4.19 25.50 5.02
N GLN A 184 4.01 25.49 3.70
CA GLN A 184 3.44 26.60 2.93
C GLN A 184 1.92 26.53 3.01
N GLU A 185 1.29 27.51 3.66
CA GLU A 185 -0.16 27.51 3.91
C GLU A 185 -0.99 27.47 2.63
N GLU A 186 -0.53 28.12 1.59
CA GLU A 186 -1.19 28.15 0.27
C GLU A 186 -1.23 26.78 -0.42
N GLN A 187 -0.43 25.82 0.01
CA GLN A 187 -0.41 24.45 -0.52
C GLN A 187 -1.24 23.47 0.32
N ARG A 188 -1.70 23.87 1.50
CA ARG A 188 -2.52 23.02 2.36
C ARG A 188 -3.88 22.73 1.73
N LEU A 189 -4.35 21.51 1.91
CA LEU A 189 -5.71 21.15 1.59
C LEU A 189 -6.62 21.41 2.78
N ASP A 190 -7.85 21.81 2.50
CA ASP A 190 -8.89 22.09 3.49
C ASP A 190 -9.72 20.82 3.74
N LEU A 191 -9.44 20.14 4.84
CA LEU A 191 -10.11 18.90 5.23
C LEU A 191 -11.34 19.22 6.07
N VAL A 192 -12.53 18.98 5.52
CA VAL A 192 -13.81 19.24 6.16
C VAL A 192 -14.48 17.92 6.54
N MET A 193 -14.69 17.72 7.83
CA MET A 193 -15.35 16.51 8.33
C MET A 193 -16.85 16.57 8.09
N VAL A 194 -17.41 15.47 7.56
CA VAL A 194 -18.85 15.24 7.42
C VAL A 194 -19.29 14.32 8.55
N ASN A 195 -20.34 14.71 9.27
CA ASN A 195 -20.86 13.92 10.37
C ASN A 195 -21.48 12.60 9.88
N TYR A 196 -21.72 11.71 10.82
CA TYR A 196 -22.46 10.47 10.59
C TYR A 196 -23.64 10.36 11.56
N ASP A 197 -24.66 9.65 11.20
CA ASP A 197 -25.78 9.35 12.08
C ASP A 197 -25.35 8.32 13.14
N SER A 198 -25.36 8.69 14.39
CA SER A 198 -24.93 7.84 15.51
C SER A 198 -25.81 6.60 15.74
N LYS A 199 -27.00 6.54 15.13
CA LYS A 199 -27.89 5.36 15.23
C LYS A 199 -27.61 4.33 14.14
N THR A 200 -27.31 4.79 12.93
CA THR A 200 -27.04 3.94 11.77
C THR A 200 -25.55 3.70 11.53
N GLY A 201 -24.70 4.61 12.00
CA GLY A 201 -23.26 4.60 11.71
C GLY A 201 -22.91 5.04 10.28
N MET A 202 -23.89 5.46 9.47
CA MET A 202 -23.71 5.90 8.07
C MET A 202 -23.49 7.41 7.99
N VAL A 203 -22.94 7.87 6.88
CA VAL A 203 -22.72 9.30 6.60
C VAL A 203 -24.04 10.08 6.65
N ASP A 204 -24.04 11.23 7.31
CA ASP A 204 -25.17 12.15 7.35
C ASP A 204 -25.26 12.92 6.02
N LEU A 205 -26.24 12.54 5.19
CA LEU A 205 -26.45 13.16 3.87
C LEU A 205 -26.81 14.64 3.94
N GLU A 206 -27.52 15.09 4.96
CA GLU A 206 -27.90 16.51 5.07
C GLU A 206 -26.67 17.35 5.46
N ASP A 207 -25.83 16.83 6.34
CA ASP A 207 -24.56 17.47 6.66
C ASP A 207 -23.62 17.50 5.44
N LEU A 208 -23.55 16.41 4.67
CA LEU A 208 -22.80 16.35 3.41
C LEU A 208 -23.28 17.42 2.43
N LYS A 209 -24.57 17.48 2.15
CA LYS A 209 -25.19 18.48 1.25
C LYS A 209 -24.89 19.91 1.69
N SER A 210 -24.92 20.18 2.98
CA SER A 210 -24.65 21.51 3.53
C SER A 210 -23.21 21.99 3.32
N LYS A 211 -22.26 21.05 3.16
CA LYS A 211 -20.83 21.30 2.98
C LYS A 211 -20.36 21.22 1.53
N LEU A 212 -21.21 20.66 0.67
CA LEU A 212 -20.90 20.44 -0.74
C LEU A 212 -21.17 21.71 -1.55
N ASP A 213 -20.14 22.22 -2.20
CA ASP A 213 -20.20 23.39 -3.08
C ASP A 213 -19.17 23.25 -4.22
N ASP A 214 -19.06 24.27 -5.05
CA ASP A 214 -18.16 24.32 -6.20
C ASP A 214 -16.65 24.47 -5.84
N THR A 215 -16.33 24.61 -4.57
CA THR A 215 -14.94 24.62 -4.06
C THR A 215 -14.44 23.23 -3.66
N VAL A 216 -15.34 22.23 -3.60
CA VAL A 216 -14.98 20.86 -3.21
C VAL A 216 -14.21 20.18 -4.33
N ALA A 217 -13.01 19.70 -4.00
CA ALA A 217 -12.16 18.90 -4.86
C ALA A 217 -12.56 17.42 -4.88
N GLY A 218 -12.86 16.87 -3.70
CA GLY A 218 -13.20 15.47 -3.57
C GLY A 218 -14.10 15.17 -2.37
N VAL A 219 -14.90 14.12 -2.53
CA VAL A 219 -15.70 13.49 -1.48
C VAL A 219 -15.13 12.09 -1.27
N TYR A 220 -14.67 11.80 -0.06
CA TYR A 220 -14.12 10.49 0.31
C TYR A 220 -15.17 9.68 1.06
N LEU A 221 -15.21 8.38 0.79
CA LEU A 221 -16.11 7.42 1.44
C LEU A 221 -15.39 6.09 1.67
N GLU A 222 -15.65 5.42 2.79
CA GLU A 222 -15.31 4.02 3.03
C GLU A 222 -16.57 3.16 2.90
N ASN A 223 -16.52 2.09 2.12
CA ASN A 223 -17.68 1.19 1.97
C ASN A 223 -17.24 -0.28 1.84
N PRO A 224 -17.42 -1.13 2.88
CA PRO A 224 -17.96 -0.81 4.21
C PRO A 224 -17.14 0.24 4.97
N ASN A 225 -17.80 1.01 5.85
CA ASN A 225 -17.12 2.02 6.66
C ASN A 225 -16.40 1.39 7.88
N TYR A 226 -15.61 2.20 8.59
CA TYR A 226 -14.82 1.74 9.75
C TYR A 226 -15.65 1.16 10.90
N LEU A 227 -16.93 1.51 11.00
CA LEU A 227 -17.86 0.94 11.99
C LEU A 227 -18.49 -0.38 11.50
N GLY A 228 -18.09 -0.88 10.32
CA GLY A 228 -18.61 -2.11 9.72
C GLY A 228 -19.97 -1.96 9.06
N GLN A 229 -20.43 -0.74 8.82
CA GLN A 229 -21.71 -0.48 8.16
C GLN A 229 -21.53 -0.30 6.64
N LEU A 230 -22.50 -0.79 5.88
CA LEU A 230 -22.60 -0.48 4.46
C LEU A 230 -23.23 0.90 4.27
N GLU A 231 -22.59 1.72 3.48
CA GLU A 231 -23.07 3.06 3.12
C GLU A 231 -24.15 2.94 2.03
N ALA A 232 -25.37 2.68 2.44
CA ALA A 232 -26.51 2.46 1.53
C ALA A 232 -26.75 3.66 0.59
N ASP A 233 -26.40 4.86 1.02
CA ASP A 233 -26.54 6.09 0.27
C ASP A 233 -25.33 6.41 -0.63
N ALA A 234 -24.35 5.50 -0.76
CA ALA A 234 -23.17 5.71 -1.61
C ALA A 234 -23.53 6.13 -3.05
N PRO A 235 -24.55 5.56 -3.72
CA PRO A 235 -24.97 6.02 -5.07
C PRO A 235 -25.44 7.47 -5.08
N GLN A 236 -26.15 7.92 -4.04
CA GLN A 236 -26.61 9.30 -3.92
C GLN A 236 -25.44 10.25 -3.64
N ILE A 237 -24.49 9.83 -2.80
CA ILE A 237 -23.25 10.59 -2.53
C ILE A 237 -22.46 10.78 -3.83
N GLY A 238 -22.31 9.71 -4.64
CA GLY A 238 -21.65 9.79 -5.95
C GLY A 238 -22.33 10.77 -6.92
N GLN A 239 -23.67 10.77 -6.97
CA GLN A 239 -24.42 11.73 -7.78
C GLN A 239 -24.22 13.18 -7.31
N LEU A 240 -24.22 13.41 -6.01
CA LEU A 240 -23.98 14.73 -5.42
C LEU A 240 -22.56 15.22 -5.71
N ALA A 241 -21.55 14.38 -5.53
CA ALA A 241 -20.16 14.70 -5.86
C ALA A 241 -20.01 15.07 -7.33
N LYS A 242 -20.58 14.26 -8.23
CA LYS A 242 -20.58 14.52 -9.67
C LYS A 242 -21.26 15.84 -10.02
N ALA A 243 -22.41 16.14 -9.42
CA ALA A 243 -23.14 17.39 -9.65
C ALA A 243 -22.32 18.63 -9.22
N ALA A 244 -21.53 18.52 -8.16
CA ALA A 244 -20.61 19.55 -7.70
C ALA A 244 -19.30 19.61 -8.52
N GLY A 245 -19.07 18.67 -9.43
CA GLY A 245 -17.81 18.54 -10.17
C GLY A 245 -16.62 18.16 -9.29
N ALA A 246 -16.88 17.46 -8.21
CA ALA A 246 -15.88 16.90 -7.29
C ALA A 246 -15.56 15.45 -7.67
N GLU A 247 -14.35 15.00 -7.41
CA GLU A 247 -13.98 13.60 -7.51
C GLU A 247 -14.64 12.80 -6.40
N PHE A 248 -15.17 11.61 -6.71
CA PHE A 248 -15.72 10.70 -5.73
C PHE A 248 -14.72 9.56 -5.46
N ILE A 249 -14.12 9.59 -4.29
CA ILE A 249 -13.08 8.66 -3.85
C ILE A 249 -13.72 7.61 -2.95
N VAL A 250 -13.66 6.35 -3.34
CA VAL A 250 -14.21 5.25 -2.55
C VAL A 250 -13.12 4.28 -2.13
N ASN A 251 -12.99 4.08 -0.83
CA ASN A 251 -12.18 3.03 -0.24
C ASN A 251 -13.03 1.79 0.02
N ALA A 252 -12.73 0.69 -0.67
CA ALA A 252 -13.48 -0.55 -0.57
C ALA A 252 -12.63 -1.68 0.03
N ASN A 253 -13.25 -2.54 0.84
CA ASN A 253 -12.64 -3.81 1.20
C ASN A 253 -12.77 -4.77 0.00
N PRO A 254 -11.67 -5.29 -0.57
CA PRO A 254 -11.72 -6.06 -1.81
C PRO A 254 -12.48 -7.39 -1.68
N LEU A 255 -12.50 -8.01 -0.51
CA LEU A 255 -13.29 -9.24 -0.29
C LEU A 255 -14.79 -8.98 -0.27
N SER A 256 -15.22 -7.81 0.26
CA SER A 256 -16.64 -7.46 0.28
C SER A 256 -17.25 -7.32 -1.11
N LEU A 257 -16.43 -7.03 -2.12
CA LEU A 257 -16.84 -6.87 -3.51
C LEU A 257 -17.30 -8.18 -4.18
N GLY A 258 -17.15 -9.32 -3.52
CA GLY A 258 -17.81 -10.56 -3.92
C GLY A 258 -19.33 -10.54 -3.81
N VAL A 259 -19.91 -9.62 -3.02
CA VAL A 259 -21.36 -9.48 -2.78
C VAL A 259 -21.84 -8.03 -2.80
N ILE A 260 -20.97 -7.06 -2.63
CA ILE A 260 -21.28 -5.62 -2.67
C ILE A 260 -20.98 -5.09 -4.07
N GLU A 261 -21.78 -4.15 -4.52
CA GLU A 261 -21.60 -3.48 -5.81
C GLU A 261 -20.23 -2.80 -5.90
N ALA A 262 -19.59 -2.92 -7.08
CA ALA A 262 -18.30 -2.31 -7.33
C ALA A 262 -18.36 -0.76 -7.26
N PRO A 263 -17.33 -0.09 -6.71
CA PRO A 263 -17.32 1.37 -6.54
C PRO A 263 -17.63 2.17 -7.81
N ALA A 264 -17.11 1.76 -8.95
CA ALA A 264 -17.37 2.44 -10.22
C ALA A 264 -18.84 2.47 -10.59
N ASN A 265 -19.61 1.41 -10.28
CA ASN A 265 -21.00 1.28 -10.67
C ASN A 265 -21.94 2.26 -9.92
N TYR A 266 -21.48 2.80 -8.80
CA TYR A 266 -22.19 3.85 -8.08
C TYR A 266 -21.49 5.22 -8.11
N GLY A 267 -20.57 5.39 -9.08
CA GLY A 267 -20.07 6.70 -9.47
C GLY A 267 -18.71 7.08 -8.91
N ALA A 268 -17.96 6.16 -8.30
CA ALA A 268 -16.58 6.43 -7.92
C ALA A 268 -15.74 6.80 -9.15
N THR A 269 -14.98 7.88 -9.07
CA THR A 269 -14.00 8.30 -10.07
C THR A 269 -12.58 7.86 -9.69
N ILE A 270 -12.36 7.62 -8.40
CA ILE A 270 -11.14 7.02 -7.86
C ILE A 270 -11.57 5.96 -6.87
N ALA A 271 -11.20 4.70 -7.11
CA ALA A 271 -11.41 3.61 -6.17
C ALA A 271 -10.07 3.20 -5.56
N ILE A 272 -10.07 2.99 -4.25
CA ILE A 272 -8.89 2.52 -3.53
C ILE A 272 -9.22 1.27 -2.72
N CYS A 273 -8.22 0.44 -2.51
CA CYS A 273 -8.31 -0.69 -1.59
C CYS A 273 -6.92 -1.05 -1.05
N ASP A 274 -6.89 -1.92 -0.06
CA ASP A 274 -5.66 -2.57 0.41
C ASP A 274 -5.64 -4.04 -0.03
N LEU A 275 -4.49 -4.53 -0.46
CA LEU A 275 -4.34 -5.93 -0.87
C LEU A 275 -4.21 -6.89 0.32
N HIS A 276 -4.14 -6.37 1.54
CA HIS A 276 -3.95 -7.18 2.73
C HIS A 276 -4.93 -8.36 2.79
N ASP A 277 -6.21 -8.11 2.54
CA ASP A 277 -7.27 -9.11 2.60
C ASP A 277 -7.22 -10.15 1.46
N LEU A 278 -6.39 -9.93 0.44
CA LEU A 278 -6.23 -10.84 -0.69
C LEU A 278 -5.08 -11.83 -0.47
N GLY A 279 -5.17 -12.58 0.62
CA GLY A 279 -4.27 -13.70 0.93
C GLY A 279 -2.94 -13.31 1.57
N CYS A 280 -2.78 -12.09 2.07
CA CYS A 280 -1.58 -11.69 2.82
C CYS A 280 -1.73 -12.00 4.30
N HIS A 281 -0.63 -12.32 4.98
CA HIS A 281 -0.62 -12.50 6.43
C HIS A 281 -0.78 -11.18 7.17
N LEU A 282 -1.19 -11.23 8.44
CA LEU A 282 -1.43 -10.06 9.28
C LEU A 282 -0.20 -9.14 9.47
N SER A 283 1.01 -9.65 9.31
CA SER A 283 2.28 -8.89 9.35
C SER A 283 2.32 -7.83 10.46
N SER A 284 2.01 -8.26 11.68
CA SER A 284 1.94 -7.41 12.89
C SER A 284 0.77 -6.41 12.91
N GLY A 285 -0.29 -6.68 12.15
CA GLY A 285 -1.51 -5.87 12.12
C GLY A 285 -1.41 -4.66 11.19
N GLY A 286 -0.49 -4.70 10.23
CA GLY A 286 -0.31 -3.65 9.24
C GLY A 286 -1.01 -3.94 7.91
N SER A 287 -1.47 -2.90 7.28
CA SER A 287 -1.80 -2.83 5.87
C SER A 287 -0.56 -3.18 5.03
N GLN A 288 -0.75 -3.79 3.86
CA GLN A 288 0.38 -4.39 3.11
C GLN A 288 0.68 -3.66 1.80
N SER A 289 -0.35 -3.23 1.08
CA SER A 289 -0.17 -2.71 -0.26
C SER A 289 -1.43 -2.01 -0.72
N GLY A 290 -1.34 -0.71 -0.95
CA GLY A 290 -2.49 0.09 -1.38
C GLY A 290 -2.62 0.12 -2.90
N ILE A 291 -3.85 0.14 -3.36
CA ILE A 291 -4.23 0.28 -4.77
C ILE A 291 -4.98 1.58 -4.98
N ILE A 292 -4.71 2.21 -6.11
CA ILE A 292 -5.49 3.33 -6.64
C ILE A 292 -5.92 2.96 -8.06
N ALA A 293 -7.21 2.82 -8.27
CA ALA A 293 -7.79 2.49 -9.55
C ALA A 293 -8.68 3.63 -10.05
N THR A 294 -8.70 3.83 -11.37
CA THR A 294 -9.39 4.95 -12.04
C THR A 294 -10.00 4.50 -13.36
N PRO A 295 -10.84 5.33 -13.99
CA PRO A 295 -11.20 5.17 -15.40
C PRO A 295 -9.96 5.23 -16.32
N ASP A 296 -10.07 4.66 -17.51
CA ASP A 296 -9.05 4.72 -18.58
C ASP A 296 -9.13 6.06 -19.33
N ASP A 297 -8.85 7.14 -18.61
CA ASP A 297 -8.72 8.46 -19.21
C ASP A 297 -7.46 9.18 -18.73
N MET A 298 -6.90 10.04 -19.60
CA MET A 298 -5.63 10.73 -19.30
C MET A 298 -5.72 11.69 -18.13
N LYS A 299 -6.92 12.20 -17.81
CA LYS A 299 -7.14 13.12 -16.68
C LYS A 299 -6.82 12.43 -15.35
N HIS A 300 -7.23 11.16 -15.21
CA HIS A 300 -7.03 10.37 -13.99
C HIS A 300 -5.71 9.58 -14.04
N MET A 301 -5.42 8.90 -15.15
CA MET A 301 -4.21 8.07 -15.29
C MET A 301 -2.92 8.88 -15.10
N SER A 302 -2.85 10.11 -15.65
CA SER A 302 -1.68 10.96 -15.51
C SER A 302 -1.47 11.46 -14.08
N GLU A 303 -2.48 11.38 -13.23
CA GLU A 303 -2.39 11.78 -11.82
C GLU A 303 -1.97 10.64 -10.89
N THR A 304 -2.01 9.40 -11.37
CA THR A 304 -1.45 8.28 -10.60
C THR A 304 0.07 8.46 -10.49
N LYS A 305 0.60 8.08 -9.34
CA LYS A 305 2.00 8.38 -9.00
C LYS A 305 3.04 7.53 -9.70
N ASP A 306 2.63 6.41 -10.26
CA ASP A 306 3.55 5.39 -10.75
C ASP A 306 3.14 4.81 -12.11
N LEU A 307 4.00 3.94 -12.61
CA LEU A 307 3.82 3.20 -13.84
C LEU A 307 2.80 2.08 -13.69
N ALA A 308 2.18 1.67 -14.77
CA ALA A 308 1.35 0.47 -14.84
C ALA A 308 2.08 -0.65 -15.59
N PHE A 309 1.76 -1.89 -15.25
CA PHE A 309 2.16 -3.02 -16.07
C PHE A 309 1.20 -3.14 -17.25
N GLY A 310 1.74 -3.31 -18.44
CA GLY A 310 0.98 -3.36 -19.68
C GLY A 310 1.43 -4.49 -20.58
N MET A 311 0.53 -4.94 -21.45
CA MET A 311 0.80 -5.87 -22.52
C MET A 311 1.22 -5.12 -23.77
N VAL A 312 2.23 -5.61 -24.47
CA VAL A 312 2.76 -5.02 -25.71
C VAL A 312 2.96 -6.09 -26.77
N ASP A 313 2.84 -5.69 -28.03
CA ASP A 313 3.19 -6.55 -29.15
C ASP A 313 4.71 -6.80 -29.16
N THR A 314 5.11 -8.00 -29.60
CA THR A 314 6.51 -8.33 -29.85
C THR A 314 6.83 -8.19 -31.35
N ILE A 315 8.09 -8.46 -31.70
CA ILE A 315 8.50 -8.47 -33.12
C ILE A 315 7.89 -9.61 -33.92
N LYS A 316 7.25 -10.57 -33.26
CA LYS A 316 6.56 -11.68 -33.90
C LYS A 316 5.05 -11.49 -33.77
N GLU A 317 4.35 -11.56 -34.91
CA GLU A 317 2.90 -11.48 -34.97
C GLU A 317 2.24 -12.55 -34.09
N GLY A 318 1.30 -12.14 -33.22
CA GLY A 318 0.59 -13.01 -32.30
C GLY A 318 1.34 -13.39 -31.02
N GLU A 319 2.56 -12.90 -30.82
CA GLU A 319 3.27 -13.00 -29.54
C GLU A 319 3.22 -11.68 -28.78
N TYR A 320 2.94 -11.74 -27.49
CA TYR A 320 2.84 -10.59 -26.60
C TYR A 320 3.92 -10.63 -25.54
N GLY A 321 4.35 -9.46 -25.10
CA GLY A 321 5.23 -9.27 -23.97
C GLY A 321 4.58 -8.42 -22.90
N PHE A 322 5.18 -8.38 -21.70
CA PHE A 322 4.72 -7.55 -20.59
C PHE A 322 5.81 -6.58 -20.18
N THR A 323 5.44 -5.33 -19.96
CA THR A 323 6.37 -4.26 -19.64
C THR A 323 5.73 -3.21 -18.74
N LEU A 324 6.54 -2.27 -18.30
CA LEU A 324 6.07 -1.07 -17.63
C LEU A 324 5.73 0.01 -18.65
N ASN A 325 4.56 0.58 -18.54
CA ASN A 325 4.12 1.70 -19.35
C ASN A 325 4.42 3.02 -18.64
N LEU A 326 5.10 3.91 -19.36
CA LEU A 326 5.34 5.29 -18.96
C LEU A 326 4.32 6.19 -19.65
N TYR A 327 3.38 6.75 -18.89
CA TYR A 327 2.46 7.76 -19.43
C TYR A 327 3.13 9.13 -19.55
N GLU A 328 4.05 9.43 -18.65
CA GLU A 328 4.87 10.63 -18.65
C GLU A 328 6.30 10.28 -18.25
N ARG A 329 7.17 11.28 -18.34
CA ARG A 329 8.53 11.14 -17.81
C ARG A 329 8.51 10.93 -16.32
N THR A 330 9.51 10.22 -15.82
CA THR A 330 9.70 9.98 -14.38
C THR A 330 9.64 11.28 -13.60
N HIS A 331 9.23 11.20 -12.34
CA HIS A 331 9.18 12.34 -11.42
C HIS A 331 10.50 13.11 -11.35
N TYR A 332 11.63 12.42 -11.46
CA TYR A 332 12.95 13.04 -11.51
C TYR A 332 13.14 13.97 -12.71
N ALA A 333 12.56 13.64 -13.85
CA ALA A 333 12.70 14.43 -15.08
C ALA A 333 11.82 15.67 -15.07
N ILE A 334 10.69 15.65 -14.38
CA ILE A 334 9.74 16.78 -14.30
C ILE A 334 9.94 17.68 -13.08
N ARG A 335 10.88 17.29 -12.17
CA ARG A 335 11.34 18.09 -11.03
C ARG A 335 10.18 18.63 -10.17
N GLU A 336 10.02 19.96 -10.10
CA GLU A 336 9.01 20.66 -9.28
C GLU A 336 7.56 20.31 -9.69
N LYS A 337 7.38 19.77 -10.87
CA LYS A 337 6.09 19.25 -11.34
C LYS A 337 5.89 17.78 -10.99
N GLY A 338 6.89 17.16 -10.35
CA GLY A 338 6.81 15.78 -9.88
C GLY A 338 5.68 15.62 -8.90
N LYS A 339 4.94 14.52 -9.07
CA LYS A 339 3.92 14.07 -8.14
C LYS A 339 4.58 13.25 -7.04
N GLU A 340 3.82 12.61 -6.23
CA GLU A 340 4.34 11.66 -5.25
C GLU A 340 5.21 10.58 -5.91
N PHE A 341 6.29 10.23 -5.26
CA PHE A 341 7.16 9.14 -5.67
C PHE A 341 7.28 8.10 -4.56
N THR A 342 7.00 6.86 -4.89
CA THR A 342 7.27 5.73 -4.00
C THR A 342 8.44 4.96 -4.59
N GLY A 343 9.58 4.92 -3.91
CA GLY A 343 10.79 4.27 -4.37
C GLY A 343 10.60 2.75 -4.45
N THR A 344 10.94 2.04 -3.42
CA THR A 344 10.69 0.59 -3.31
C THR A 344 9.21 0.37 -3.02
N GLN A 345 8.48 -0.03 -4.05
CA GLN A 345 7.03 -0.25 -3.97
C GLN A 345 6.70 -1.60 -3.33
N SER A 346 5.42 -1.80 -3.08
CA SER A 346 4.89 -3.02 -2.48
C SER A 346 4.39 -4.03 -3.54
N ASN A 347 4.90 -3.96 -4.78
CA ASN A 347 4.46 -4.84 -5.88
C ASN A 347 4.61 -6.34 -5.58
N TYR A 348 5.47 -6.70 -4.66
CA TYR A 348 5.60 -8.09 -4.18
C TYR A 348 4.24 -8.69 -3.76
N TRP A 349 3.36 -7.88 -3.17
CA TRP A 349 2.05 -8.34 -2.70
C TRP A 349 1.06 -8.61 -3.84
N PHE A 350 1.33 -8.16 -5.06
CA PHE A 350 0.59 -8.63 -6.24
C PHE A 350 0.69 -10.14 -6.44
N ASN A 351 1.80 -10.78 -6.05
CA ASN A 351 1.94 -12.22 -6.14
C ASN A 351 0.91 -12.94 -5.25
N TYR A 352 0.68 -12.42 -4.04
CA TYR A 352 -0.35 -12.94 -3.13
C TYR A 352 -1.75 -12.70 -3.71
N ALA A 353 -2.06 -11.48 -4.08
CA ALA A 353 -3.37 -11.12 -4.60
C ALA A 353 -3.74 -11.89 -5.87
N ALA A 354 -2.82 -11.99 -6.84
CA ALA A 354 -3.01 -12.77 -8.06
C ALA A 354 -3.28 -14.25 -7.75
N THR A 355 -2.45 -14.85 -6.89
CA THR A 355 -2.58 -16.25 -6.53
C THR A 355 -3.90 -16.52 -5.79
N TYR A 356 -4.25 -15.66 -4.84
CA TYR A 356 -5.47 -15.76 -4.04
C TYR A 356 -6.73 -15.65 -4.90
N LEU A 357 -6.81 -14.60 -5.73
CA LEU A 357 -7.95 -14.38 -6.62
C LEU A 357 -8.08 -15.47 -7.68
N THR A 358 -6.95 -15.96 -8.22
CA THR A 358 -6.95 -17.08 -9.17
C THR A 358 -7.43 -18.37 -8.51
N LEU A 359 -7.03 -18.63 -7.26
CA LEU A 359 -7.48 -19.80 -6.51
C LEU A 359 -8.98 -19.77 -6.24
N LEU A 360 -9.49 -18.62 -5.82
CA LEU A 360 -10.92 -18.47 -5.50
C LEU A 360 -11.81 -18.43 -6.75
N GLY A 361 -11.38 -17.71 -7.77
CA GLY A 361 -12.26 -17.35 -8.88
C GLY A 361 -13.48 -16.52 -8.45
N PRO A 362 -14.40 -16.22 -9.35
CA PRO A 362 -15.60 -15.44 -9.02
C PRO A 362 -16.51 -16.13 -7.97
N GLU A 363 -16.68 -17.44 -8.09
CA GLU A 363 -17.53 -18.22 -7.17
C GLU A 363 -16.94 -18.27 -5.76
N GLY A 364 -15.64 -18.54 -5.61
CA GLY A 364 -14.98 -18.58 -4.32
C GLY A 364 -14.90 -17.19 -3.68
N THR A 365 -14.67 -16.14 -4.44
CA THR A 365 -14.70 -14.75 -3.93
C THR A 365 -16.08 -14.41 -3.38
N LYS A 366 -17.14 -14.80 -4.08
CA LYS A 366 -18.51 -14.65 -3.60
C LYS A 366 -18.77 -15.43 -2.32
N GLU A 367 -18.34 -16.70 -2.26
CA GLU A 367 -18.52 -17.57 -1.10
C GLU A 367 -17.82 -17.00 0.15
N VAL A 368 -16.59 -16.49 0.00
CA VAL A 368 -15.85 -15.84 1.10
C VAL A 368 -16.59 -14.59 1.55
N ALA A 369 -17.03 -13.74 0.63
CA ALA A 369 -17.77 -12.53 0.94
C ALA A 369 -19.11 -12.84 1.65
N ASP A 370 -19.89 -13.79 1.15
CA ASP A 370 -21.14 -14.25 1.78
C ASP A 370 -20.87 -14.75 3.23
N THR A 371 -19.78 -15.50 3.42
CA THR A 371 -19.39 -16.02 4.74
C THR A 371 -19.05 -14.90 5.73
N ILE A 372 -18.35 -13.86 5.26
CA ILE A 372 -17.98 -12.71 6.11
C ILE A 372 -19.23 -11.88 6.50
N MET A 373 -20.22 -11.80 5.61
CA MET A 373 -21.43 -11.02 5.81
C MET A 373 -22.51 -11.74 6.63
N THR A 374 -22.37 -13.05 6.88
CA THR A 374 -23.33 -13.88 7.64
C THR A 374 -23.00 -13.91 9.13
#